data_379a1824f5d70d48c9d27b06d2599498
#
_entry.id   379a1824f5d70d48c9d27b06d2599498
#
_cell.length_a   1.000
_cell.length_b   1.000
_cell.length_c   1.000
_cell.angle_alpha   90.00
_cell.angle_beta   90.00
_cell.angle_gamma   90.00
#
_symmetry.space_group_name_H-M   'P 1'
#
loop_
_entity.id
_entity.type
_entity.pdbx_description
1 polymer ?
#
loop_
_entity_poly.entity_id
_entity_poly.type
_entity_poly.pdbx_seq_one_letter_code
_entity_poly.pdbx_strand_id
1 'polypeptide(L)'
;MYLHKELETLTRPEIEKLQLERLQKTVRHCMNSPFYKQRFAENHLSPEDIRSLDDLQKIPFTTKQDLRDTYPFGLASVPLEKTVRLHSSSGTTGNPTVILHTQKDLDEWANAVARCLYMVGLRPGDIFQNSSGYGMFTGGLGFQYGAERLGMLTVPAAAGNTKRQLKFISDFGTTALHAIPSYAARMYEVMQEMGIDPRRDTKLRTLIIGAEPHSEEQRRRIEDMLGVKAYNSFGMSEMCGPGVAFECQEQNGLHIWEDYYIVEIIDPDTLEPVPEGEVGELVLTTINREAMPLLRYRTRDLTRILPGECPCGRHHKRLDRMKGRSDDMIILKGVNIFPIQIETILLQFKELGSDYLITLETAESNDEMTVEVELSQLFTDDYGRLQALTREITRQLKDEILVTPRVKLVPKGALPKSEGKAVRVKDLRK
;
A
#
# COMPACT_ATOMS: atom_id res chain seq x y z
N MET A 1 -13.38 17.95 -4.92
CA MET A 1 -14.69 17.52 -4.37
C MET A 1 -14.49 16.86 -3.02
N TYR A 2 -15.26 17.20 -1.96
CA TYR A 2 -15.00 16.84 -0.56
C TYR A 2 -16.23 16.17 0.04
N LEU A 3 -16.05 15.09 0.81
CA LEU A 3 -17.11 14.48 1.61
C LEU A 3 -17.31 15.25 2.92
N HIS A 4 -16.21 15.67 3.55
CA HIS A 4 -16.15 16.50 4.76
C HIS A 4 -15.28 17.72 4.49
N LYS A 5 -15.86 18.72 3.83
CA LYS A 5 -15.10 19.89 3.38
C LYS A 5 -14.35 20.58 4.52
N GLU A 6 -14.99 20.71 5.67
CA GLU A 6 -14.44 21.36 6.88
C GLU A 6 -13.17 20.68 7.43
N LEU A 7 -12.98 19.36 7.19
CA LEU A 7 -11.78 18.63 7.59
C LEU A 7 -10.77 18.53 6.44
N GLU A 8 -11.27 18.38 5.22
CA GLU A 8 -10.42 18.10 4.05
C GLU A 8 -9.74 19.35 3.47
N THR A 9 -10.20 20.55 3.87
CA THR A 9 -9.65 21.84 3.43
C THR A 9 -9.13 22.71 4.58
N LEU A 10 -8.84 22.11 5.74
CA LEU A 10 -8.15 22.79 6.83
C LEU A 10 -6.83 23.37 6.32
N THR A 11 -6.53 24.61 6.73
CA THR A 11 -5.22 25.23 6.48
C THR A 11 -4.11 24.54 7.29
N ARG A 12 -2.86 24.72 6.92
CA ARG A 12 -1.73 24.12 7.62
C ARG A 12 -1.74 24.39 9.15
N PRO A 13 -1.93 25.67 9.61
CA PRO A 13 -2.02 25.93 11.05
C PRO A 13 -3.21 25.26 11.75
N GLU A 14 -4.35 25.12 11.07
CA GLU A 14 -5.53 24.42 11.62
C GLU A 14 -5.29 22.92 11.75
N ILE A 15 -4.62 22.30 10.77
CA ILE A 15 -4.21 20.90 10.82
C ILE A 15 -3.26 20.67 11.99
N GLU A 16 -2.22 21.48 12.13
CA GLU A 16 -1.22 21.36 13.20
C GLU A 16 -1.84 21.52 14.61
N LYS A 17 -2.74 22.48 14.75
CA LYS A 17 -3.50 22.64 16.00
C LYS A 17 -4.33 21.39 16.31
N LEU A 18 -5.07 20.88 15.35
CA LEU A 18 -5.88 19.66 15.51
C LEU A 18 -5.01 18.45 15.82
N GLN A 19 -3.88 18.31 15.15
CA GLN A 19 -2.92 17.23 15.39
C GLN A 19 -2.38 17.29 16.81
N LEU A 20 -1.99 18.46 17.32
CA LEU A 20 -1.47 18.61 18.67
C LEU A 20 -2.52 18.26 19.73
N GLU A 21 -3.75 18.75 19.58
CA GLU A 21 -4.86 18.44 20.50
C GLU A 21 -5.14 16.93 20.54
N ARG A 22 -5.19 16.28 19.37
CA ARG A 22 -5.42 14.84 19.24
C ARG A 22 -4.23 14.02 19.74
N LEU A 23 -3.00 14.44 19.45
CA LEU A 23 -1.78 13.80 19.94
C LEU A 23 -1.75 13.75 21.46
N GLN A 24 -1.93 14.88 22.13
CA GLN A 24 -1.94 14.96 23.58
C GLN A 24 -3.01 14.06 24.21
N LYS A 25 -4.20 14.01 23.61
CA LYS A 25 -5.27 13.11 24.03
C LYS A 25 -4.88 11.64 23.86
N THR A 26 -4.30 11.31 22.71
CA THR A 26 -3.88 9.94 22.36
C THR A 26 -2.76 9.46 23.28
N VAL A 27 -1.75 10.30 23.54
CA VAL A 27 -0.64 9.95 24.44
C VAL A 27 -1.15 9.66 25.85
N ARG A 28 -2.04 10.50 26.41
CA ARG A 28 -2.68 10.21 27.72
C ARG A 28 -3.46 8.89 27.68
N HIS A 29 -4.16 8.62 26.58
CA HIS A 29 -4.93 7.40 26.42
C HIS A 29 -4.04 6.16 26.33
N CYS A 30 -2.88 6.26 25.68
CA CYS A 30 -1.89 5.20 25.58
C CYS A 30 -1.36 4.74 26.97
N MET A 31 -1.45 5.57 28.00
CA MET A 31 -1.06 5.17 29.36
C MET A 31 -1.95 4.09 29.97
N ASN A 32 -3.05 3.74 29.35
CA ASN A 32 -3.84 2.55 29.69
C ASN A 32 -3.23 1.25 29.14
N SER A 33 -2.38 1.34 28.11
CA SER A 33 -1.66 0.19 27.57
C SER A 33 -0.48 -0.19 28.44
N PRO A 34 -0.35 -1.46 28.88
CA PRO A 34 0.83 -1.93 29.60
C PRO A 34 2.14 -1.62 28.89
N PHE A 35 2.16 -1.82 27.57
CA PHE A 35 3.33 -1.55 26.72
C PHE A 35 3.77 -0.08 26.77
N TYR A 36 2.86 0.86 26.50
CA TYR A 36 3.23 2.27 26.51
C TYR A 36 3.53 2.80 27.90
N LYS A 37 2.80 2.34 28.91
CA LYS A 37 3.08 2.70 30.31
C LYS A 37 4.51 2.33 30.71
N GLN A 38 4.95 1.11 30.38
CA GLN A 38 6.31 0.66 30.61
C GLN A 38 7.32 1.49 29.79
N ARG A 39 7.08 1.67 28.48
CA ARG A 39 7.97 2.40 27.57
C ARG A 39 8.19 3.85 28.00
N PHE A 40 7.14 4.53 28.42
CA PHE A 40 7.25 5.90 28.93
C PHE A 40 8.07 5.95 30.23
N ALA A 41 7.83 5.02 31.15
CA ALA A 41 8.61 4.95 32.40
C ALA A 41 10.11 4.69 32.16
N GLU A 42 10.44 3.75 31.27
CA GLU A 42 11.83 3.42 30.89
C GLU A 42 12.59 4.60 30.25
N ASN A 43 11.86 5.48 29.56
CA ASN A 43 12.44 6.67 28.92
C ASN A 43 12.24 7.96 29.73
N HIS A 44 11.82 7.88 30.99
CA HIS A 44 11.58 9.02 31.86
C HIS A 44 10.63 10.07 31.28
N LEU A 45 9.64 9.63 30.50
CA LEU A 45 8.64 10.48 29.84
C LEU A 45 7.30 10.42 30.58
N SER A 46 6.58 11.53 30.51
CA SER A 46 5.19 11.66 30.90
C SER A 46 4.35 12.23 29.75
N PRO A 47 3.03 12.02 29.75
CA PRO A 47 2.16 12.64 28.74
C PRO A 47 2.25 14.17 28.69
N GLU A 48 2.62 14.83 29.83
CA GLU A 48 2.75 16.26 30.00
C GLU A 48 4.00 16.84 29.30
N ASP A 49 4.95 15.99 28.92
CA ASP A 49 6.16 16.38 28.19
C ASP A 49 5.89 16.62 26.70
N ILE A 50 4.71 16.22 26.20
CA ILE A 50 4.28 16.44 24.84
C ILE A 50 3.46 17.72 24.75
N ARG A 51 4.13 18.84 24.48
CA ARG A 51 3.57 20.20 24.48
C ARG A 51 3.46 20.80 23.07
N SER A 52 4.25 20.27 22.14
CA SER A 52 4.28 20.66 20.73
C SER A 52 4.33 19.42 19.83
N LEU A 53 4.16 19.57 18.52
CA LEU A 53 4.35 18.47 17.58
C LEU A 53 5.80 17.99 17.51
N ASP A 54 6.77 18.88 17.74
CA ASP A 54 8.20 18.52 17.75
C ASP A 54 8.53 17.60 18.93
N ASP A 55 7.79 17.68 20.03
CA ASP A 55 7.97 16.80 21.18
C ASP A 55 7.63 15.34 20.87
N LEU A 56 6.96 15.06 19.75
CA LEU A 56 6.71 13.71 19.29
C LEU A 56 8.02 12.90 19.17
N GLN A 57 9.10 13.55 18.77
CA GLN A 57 10.42 12.92 18.61
C GLN A 57 11.01 12.38 19.93
N LYS A 58 10.52 12.83 21.10
CA LYS A 58 10.89 12.29 22.41
C LYS A 58 10.35 10.87 22.63
N ILE A 59 9.24 10.53 21.96
CA ILE A 59 8.59 9.23 22.11
C ILE A 59 9.39 8.19 21.30
N PRO A 60 9.83 7.08 21.91
CA PRO A 60 10.48 6.01 21.19
C PRO A 60 9.60 5.39 20.11
N PHE A 61 10.22 4.91 19.03
CA PHE A 61 9.51 4.23 17.95
C PHE A 61 8.80 2.97 18.43
N THR A 62 7.63 2.72 17.86
CA THR A 62 6.96 1.43 17.92
C THR A 62 7.26 0.65 16.64
N THR A 63 7.55 -0.64 16.76
CA THR A 63 7.92 -1.51 15.66
C THR A 63 6.98 -2.69 15.51
N LYS A 64 7.06 -3.39 14.39
CA LYS A 64 6.34 -4.65 14.18
C LYS A 64 6.75 -5.72 15.19
N GLN A 65 8.01 -5.69 15.65
CA GLN A 65 8.50 -6.62 16.66
C GLN A 65 7.81 -6.37 18.02
N ASP A 66 7.61 -5.11 18.39
CA ASP A 66 6.87 -4.78 19.64
C ASP A 66 5.45 -5.36 19.64
N LEU A 67 4.76 -5.32 18.48
CA LEU A 67 3.43 -5.93 18.36
C LEU A 67 3.48 -7.46 18.52
N ARG A 68 4.55 -8.09 18.05
CA ARG A 68 4.75 -9.56 18.18
C ARG A 68 5.12 -9.97 19.59
N ASP A 69 5.99 -9.21 20.25
CA ASP A 69 6.48 -9.48 21.59
C ASP A 69 5.38 -9.28 22.64
N THR A 70 4.44 -8.42 22.36
CA THR A 70 3.27 -8.13 23.23
C THR A 70 2.00 -8.87 22.81
N TYR A 71 2.13 -9.87 21.92
CA TYR A 71 1.02 -10.72 21.49
C TYR A 71 0.33 -11.41 22.67
N PRO A 72 -1.02 -11.49 22.71
CA PRO A 72 -1.92 -10.95 21.70
C PRO A 72 -2.43 -9.53 21.99
N PHE A 73 -2.44 -9.03 23.23
CA PHE A 73 -3.21 -7.85 23.61
C PHE A 73 -2.41 -6.80 24.40
N GLY A 74 -1.07 -6.91 24.46
CA GLY A 74 -0.23 -6.04 25.29
C GLY A 74 -0.22 -4.56 24.88
N LEU A 75 -0.61 -4.24 23.65
CA LEU A 75 -0.77 -2.85 23.21
C LEU A 75 -2.19 -2.30 23.37
N ALA A 76 -3.15 -3.10 23.84
CA ALA A 76 -4.52 -2.63 24.03
C ALA A 76 -4.57 -1.46 25.03
N SER A 77 -5.25 -0.39 24.63
CA SER A 77 -5.47 0.82 25.46
C SER A 77 -6.89 0.89 26.02
N VAL A 78 -7.70 -0.13 25.79
CA VAL A 78 -9.05 -0.30 26.35
C VAL A 78 -9.22 -1.73 26.84
N PRO A 79 -10.14 -2.00 27.79
CA PRO A 79 -10.54 -3.36 28.15
C PRO A 79 -11.09 -4.12 26.95
N LEU A 80 -10.86 -5.44 26.88
CA LEU A 80 -11.24 -6.27 25.71
C LEU A 80 -12.75 -6.27 25.45
N GLU A 81 -13.58 -6.15 26.48
CA GLU A 81 -15.04 -6.05 26.36
C GLU A 81 -15.54 -4.79 25.63
N LYS A 82 -14.68 -3.82 25.42
CA LYS A 82 -14.95 -2.63 24.59
C LYS A 82 -14.52 -2.83 23.14
N THR A 83 -13.84 -3.93 22.83
CA THR A 83 -13.42 -4.23 21.46
C THR A 83 -14.49 -5.09 20.76
N VAL A 84 -14.71 -4.82 19.47
CA VAL A 84 -15.73 -5.49 18.68
C VAL A 84 -15.14 -6.25 17.49
N ARG A 85 -13.86 -6.02 17.19
CA ARG A 85 -13.18 -6.68 16.08
C ARG A 85 -11.69 -6.80 16.33
N LEU A 86 -11.14 -7.87 15.77
CA LEU A 86 -9.71 -8.16 15.69
C LEU A 86 -9.33 -8.42 14.23
N HIS A 87 -8.24 -7.78 13.79
CA HIS A 87 -7.54 -8.12 12.56
C HIS A 87 -6.11 -8.57 12.87
N SER A 88 -5.51 -9.31 11.94
CA SER A 88 -4.18 -9.86 12.13
C SER A 88 -3.43 -9.96 10.81
N SER A 89 -2.11 -9.84 10.86
CA SER A 89 -1.24 -10.22 9.75
C SER A 89 -1.15 -11.75 9.60
N SER A 90 -0.60 -12.22 8.48
CA SER A 90 -0.50 -13.68 8.20
C SER A 90 0.37 -14.47 9.17
N GLY A 91 1.26 -13.82 9.93
CA GLY A 91 2.11 -14.49 10.92
C GLY A 91 3.11 -15.53 10.38
N THR A 92 3.45 -15.48 9.09
CA THR A 92 4.34 -16.47 8.43
C THR A 92 5.73 -16.58 9.06
N THR A 93 6.17 -15.60 9.81
CA THR A 93 7.51 -15.52 10.42
C THR A 93 7.47 -15.39 11.95
N GLY A 94 6.49 -15.97 12.62
CA GLY A 94 6.32 -15.91 14.08
C GLY A 94 4.91 -15.51 14.51
N ASN A 95 4.74 -14.95 15.72
CA ASN A 95 3.45 -14.46 16.16
C ASN A 95 2.90 -13.42 15.17
N PRO A 96 1.61 -13.52 14.80
CA PRO A 96 1.00 -12.50 13.96
C PRO A 96 0.90 -11.17 14.71
N THR A 97 0.87 -10.05 13.99
CA THR A 97 0.49 -8.78 14.59
C THR A 97 -1.02 -8.75 14.78
N VAL A 98 -1.48 -8.45 15.98
CA VAL A 98 -2.90 -8.33 16.30
C VAL A 98 -3.28 -6.86 16.41
N ILE A 99 -4.39 -6.49 15.78
CA ILE A 99 -4.93 -5.13 15.80
C ILE A 99 -6.38 -5.20 16.27
N LEU A 100 -6.66 -4.50 17.35
CA LEU A 100 -7.98 -4.41 17.96
C LEU A 100 -8.72 -3.15 17.52
N HIS A 101 -10.05 -3.23 17.50
CA HIS A 101 -10.91 -2.11 17.13
C HIS A 101 -12.10 -2.02 18.10
N THR A 102 -12.42 -0.80 18.57
CA THR A 102 -13.73 -0.47 19.11
C THR A 102 -14.72 -0.22 17.99
N GLN A 103 -16.01 -0.06 18.31
CA GLN A 103 -17.01 0.33 17.31
C GLN A 103 -16.67 1.69 16.70
N LYS A 104 -16.19 2.64 17.51
CA LYS A 104 -15.76 3.95 17.02
C LYS A 104 -14.58 3.85 16.07
N ASP A 105 -13.58 3.00 16.35
CA ASP A 105 -12.46 2.78 15.43
C ASP A 105 -12.95 2.29 14.06
N LEU A 106 -13.97 1.41 14.03
CA LEU A 106 -14.56 0.91 12.80
C LEU A 106 -15.34 1.98 12.04
N ASP A 107 -16.10 2.80 12.76
CA ASP A 107 -16.88 3.90 12.18
C ASP A 107 -15.96 4.96 11.55
N GLU A 108 -14.87 5.32 12.24
CA GLU A 108 -13.87 6.25 11.73
C GLU A 108 -13.10 5.66 10.54
N TRP A 109 -12.76 4.38 10.57
CA TRP A 109 -12.15 3.70 9.44
C TRP A 109 -13.06 3.69 8.21
N ALA A 110 -14.34 3.33 8.39
CA ALA A 110 -15.32 3.40 7.31
C ALA A 110 -15.44 4.82 6.74
N ASN A 111 -15.38 5.84 7.61
CA ASN A 111 -15.40 7.24 7.20
C ASN A 111 -14.15 7.64 6.39
N ALA A 112 -12.96 7.23 6.83
CA ALA A 112 -11.71 7.51 6.10
C ALA A 112 -11.75 6.92 4.69
N VAL A 113 -12.20 5.66 4.54
CA VAL A 113 -12.32 5.01 3.22
C VAL A 113 -13.42 5.65 2.37
N ALA A 114 -14.56 6.03 2.96
CA ALA A 114 -15.62 6.76 2.24
C ALA A 114 -15.11 8.09 1.66
N ARG A 115 -14.29 8.84 2.43
CA ARG A 115 -13.62 10.07 1.96
C ARG A 115 -12.70 9.78 0.76
N CYS A 116 -11.93 8.68 0.82
CA CYS A 116 -11.06 8.25 -0.28
C CYS A 116 -11.88 7.96 -1.55
N LEU A 117 -12.94 7.18 -1.44
CA LEU A 117 -13.80 6.82 -2.58
C LEU A 117 -14.52 8.05 -3.16
N TYR A 118 -14.99 8.95 -2.30
CA TYR A 118 -15.59 10.21 -2.74
C TYR A 118 -14.59 11.13 -3.45
N MET A 119 -13.36 11.17 -2.98
CA MET A 119 -12.27 11.99 -3.52
C MET A 119 -11.92 11.63 -4.96
N VAL A 120 -12.01 10.36 -5.35
CA VAL A 120 -11.78 9.90 -6.73
C VAL A 120 -13.03 9.98 -7.61
N GLY A 121 -14.13 10.54 -7.12
CA GLY A 121 -15.33 10.81 -7.91
C GLY A 121 -16.45 9.79 -7.79
N LEU A 122 -16.33 8.79 -6.89
CA LEU A 122 -17.41 7.83 -6.63
C LEU A 122 -18.53 8.46 -5.79
N ARG A 123 -19.76 8.02 -5.99
CA ARG A 123 -20.95 8.63 -5.41
C ARG A 123 -21.97 7.56 -4.98
N PRO A 124 -22.96 7.91 -4.13
CA PRO A 124 -24.12 7.09 -3.94
C PRO A 124 -24.73 6.68 -5.28
N GLY A 125 -25.13 5.42 -5.41
CA GLY A 125 -25.64 4.85 -6.65
C GLY A 125 -24.58 4.22 -7.56
N ASP A 126 -23.28 4.42 -7.30
CA ASP A 126 -22.23 3.62 -7.93
C ASP A 126 -22.27 2.18 -7.41
N ILE A 127 -21.84 1.24 -8.25
CA ILE A 127 -21.74 -0.17 -7.90
C ILE A 127 -20.27 -0.52 -7.73
N PHE A 128 -19.90 -0.83 -6.49
CA PHE A 128 -18.52 -1.13 -6.09
C PHE A 128 -18.33 -2.63 -5.89
N GLN A 129 -17.49 -3.24 -6.71
CA GLN A 129 -17.09 -4.64 -6.52
C GLN A 129 -15.75 -4.72 -5.81
N ASN A 130 -15.69 -5.51 -4.75
CA ASN A 130 -14.48 -5.73 -3.98
C ASN A 130 -13.95 -7.15 -4.24
N SER A 131 -12.80 -7.22 -4.93
CA SER A 131 -12.12 -8.47 -5.28
C SER A 131 -10.97 -8.81 -4.33
N SER A 132 -10.94 -8.24 -3.12
CA SER A 132 -9.98 -8.58 -2.07
C SER A 132 -10.48 -9.71 -1.18
N GLY A 133 -9.52 -10.45 -0.58
CA GLY A 133 -9.84 -11.44 0.45
C GLY A 133 -10.45 -10.80 1.69
N TYR A 134 -11.42 -11.49 2.27
CA TYR A 134 -12.02 -11.18 3.57
C TYR A 134 -11.35 -12.03 4.66
N GLY A 135 -11.76 -11.88 5.89
CA GLY A 135 -11.22 -12.63 7.03
C GLY A 135 -10.31 -11.76 7.89
N MET A 136 -9.13 -12.28 8.25
CA MET A 136 -8.21 -11.58 9.18
C MET A 136 -7.56 -10.33 8.56
N PHE A 137 -7.53 -10.21 7.24
CA PHE A 137 -6.98 -9.07 6.53
C PHE A 137 -7.95 -7.89 6.50
N THR A 138 -7.39 -6.69 6.50
CA THR A 138 -8.17 -5.44 6.56
C THR A 138 -8.73 -5.00 5.20
N GLY A 139 -8.09 -5.37 4.07
CA GLY A 139 -8.41 -4.85 2.74
C GLY A 139 -9.86 -5.07 2.32
N GLY A 140 -10.38 -6.30 2.45
CA GLY A 140 -11.75 -6.62 2.06
C GLY A 140 -12.79 -5.83 2.84
N LEU A 141 -12.72 -5.91 4.17
CA LEU A 141 -13.71 -5.26 5.04
C LEU A 141 -13.61 -3.73 4.99
N GLY A 142 -12.39 -3.17 4.95
CA GLY A 142 -12.22 -1.72 4.94
C GLY A 142 -12.86 -1.05 3.72
N PHE A 143 -12.63 -1.59 2.53
CA PHE A 143 -13.26 -1.06 1.32
C PHE A 143 -14.78 -1.29 1.31
N GLN A 144 -15.26 -2.44 1.79
CA GLN A 144 -16.68 -2.70 1.89
C GLN A 144 -17.38 -1.65 2.76
N TYR A 145 -16.92 -1.48 4.01
CA TYR A 145 -17.57 -0.53 4.93
C TYR A 145 -17.47 0.92 4.44
N GLY A 146 -16.37 1.30 3.81
CA GLY A 146 -16.24 2.63 3.21
C GLY A 146 -17.21 2.86 2.06
N ALA A 147 -17.39 1.88 1.19
CA ALA A 147 -18.33 1.96 0.07
C ALA A 147 -19.79 1.98 0.57
N GLU A 148 -20.15 1.12 1.51
CA GLU A 148 -21.48 1.11 2.15
C GLU A 148 -21.77 2.43 2.87
N ARG A 149 -20.79 2.97 3.61
CA ARG A 149 -20.92 4.28 4.27
C ARG A 149 -21.13 5.42 3.28
N LEU A 150 -20.51 5.34 2.12
CA LEU A 150 -20.71 6.31 1.03
C LEU A 150 -22.07 6.14 0.36
N GLY A 151 -22.80 5.07 0.62
CA GLY A 151 -24.11 4.79 -0.01
C GLY A 151 -23.99 4.13 -1.38
N MET A 152 -22.90 3.44 -1.66
CA MET A 152 -22.72 2.65 -2.88
C MET A 152 -23.35 1.26 -2.72
N LEU A 153 -23.82 0.68 -3.84
CA LEU A 153 -24.15 -0.76 -3.86
C LEU A 153 -22.83 -1.55 -3.87
N THR A 154 -22.56 -2.27 -2.78
CA THR A 154 -21.33 -3.02 -2.63
C THR A 154 -21.52 -4.49 -2.97
N VAL A 155 -20.66 -5.01 -3.88
CA VAL A 155 -20.60 -6.43 -4.27
C VAL A 155 -19.39 -7.07 -3.58
N PRO A 156 -19.58 -7.84 -2.47
CA PRO A 156 -18.50 -8.46 -1.71
C PRO A 156 -18.05 -9.77 -2.40
N ALA A 157 -17.47 -9.63 -3.59
CA ALA A 157 -17.15 -10.77 -4.46
C ALA A 157 -16.01 -11.64 -3.91
N ALA A 158 -15.18 -11.10 -3.01
CA ALA A 158 -13.98 -11.70 -2.45
C ALA A 158 -12.89 -12.04 -3.49
N ALA A 159 -11.81 -12.68 -3.08
CA ALA A 159 -10.74 -13.10 -4.00
C ALA A 159 -11.08 -14.44 -4.69
N GLY A 160 -10.41 -14.70 -5.81
CA GLY A 160 -10.50 -15.96 -6.56
C GLY A 160 -11.65 -16.01 -7.57
N ASN A 161 -11.70 -17.12 -8.31
CA ASN A 161 -12.68 -17.40 -9.38
C ASN A 161 -12.88 -16.24 -10.36
N THR A 162 -11.83 -15.90 -11.12
CA THR A 162 -11.80 -14.73 -12.01
C THR A 162 -12.98 -14.70 -12.99
N LYS A 163 -13.39 -15.82 -13.57
CA LYS A 163 -14.54 -15.86 -14.49
C LYS A 163 -15.85 -15.44 -13.82
N ARG A 164 -16.07 -15.84 -12.56
CA ARG A 164 -17.21 -15.39 -11.76
C ARG A 164 -17.15 -13.90 -11.44
N GLN A 165 -15.95 -13.38 -11.13
CA GLN A 165 -15.74 -11.95 -10.91
C GLN A 165 -16.14 -11.14 -12.14
N LEU A 166 -15.71 -11.56 -13.33
CA LEU A 166 -16.05 -10.91 -14.60
C LEU A 166 -17.54 -10.97 -14.92
N LYS A 167 -18.17 -12.13 -14.62
CA LYS A 167 -19.63 -12.25 -14.76
C LYS A 167 -20.37 -11.26 -13.85
N PHE A 168 -19.93 -11.07 -12.62
CA PHE A 168 -20.53 -10.09 -11.69
C PHE A 168 -20.36 -8.65 -12.20
N ILE A 169 -19.19 -8.31 -12.75
CA ILE A 169 -18.94 -6.99 -13.35
C ILE A 169 -19.97 -6.69 -14.43
N SER A 170 -20.25 -7.65 -15.32
CA SER A 170 -21.21 -7.49 -16.41
C SER A 170 -22.68 -7.53 -15.90
N ASP A 171 -23.05 -8.54 -15.12
CA ASP A 171 -24.44 -8.76 -14.67
C ASP A 171 -24.94 -7.63 -13.77
N PHE A 172 -24.10 -7.14 -12.85
CA PHE A 172 -24.50 -6.11 -11.89
C PHE A 172 -24.17 -4.70 -12.38
N GLY A 173 -23.47 -4.58 -13.52
CA GLY A 173 -23.09 -3.28 -14.06
C GLY A 173 -22.11 -2.53 -13.15
N THR A 174 -21.11 -3.22 -12.61
CA THR A 174 -20.08 -2.66 -11.73
C THR A 174 -19.43 -1.44 -12.36
N THR A 175 -19.42 -0.32 -11.63
CA THR A 175 -18.82 0.96 -12.08
C THR A 175 -17.45 1.19 -11.48
N ALA A 176 -17.19 0.62 -10.31
CA ALA A 176 -15.92 0.71 -9.60
C ALA A 176 -15.47 -0.65 -9.08
N LEU A 177 -14.19 -0.95 -9.23
CA LEU A 177 -13.57 -2.20 -8.81
C LEU A 177 -12.40 -1.91 -7.89
N HIS A 178 -12.25 -2.68 -6.81
CA HIS A 178 -11.00 -2.78 -6.06
C HIS A 178 -10.32 -4.12 -6.37
N ALA A 179 -9.05 -4.05 -6.78
CA ALA A 179 -8.21 -5.20 -7.05
C ALA A 179 -6.74 -4.85 -6.80
N ILE A 180 -5.91 -5.84 -6.48
CA ILE A 180 -4.46 -5.65 -6.51
C ILE A 180 -3.97 -5.53 -7.96
N PRO A 181 -2.88 -4.78 -8.24
CA PRO A 181 -2.39 -4.55 -9.60
C PRO A 181 -2.19 -5.81 -10.44
N SER A 182 -1.54 -6.83 -9.86
CA SER A 182 -1.32 -8.12 -10.54
C SER A 182 -2.63 -8.82 -10.90
N TYR A 183 -3.64 -8.75 -10.02
CA TYR A 183 -4.93 -9.37 -10.30
C TYR A 183 -5.74 -8.59 -11.34
N ALA A 184 -5.65 -7.26 -11.37
CA ALA A 184 -6.29 -6.44 -12.41
C ALA A 184 -5.76 -6.80 -13.81
N ALA A 185 -4.44 -7.00 -13.96
CA ALA A 185 -3.84 -7.48 -15.19
C ALA A 185 -4.34 -8.89 -15.56
N ARG A 186 -4.44 -9.80 -14.58
CA ARG A 186 -4.98 -11.16 -14.81
C ARG A 186 -6.46 -11.13 -15.21
N MET A 187 -7.26 -10.25 -14.65
CA MET A 187 -8.67 -10.08 -15.03
C MET A 187 -8.79 -9.70 -16.52
N TYR A 188 -7.96 -8.77 -16.97
CA TYR A 188 -7.92 -8.41 -18.40
C TYR A 188 -7.57 -9.60 -19.30
N GLU A 189 -6.57 -10.41 -18.94
CA GLU A 189 -6.24 -11.62 -19.71
C GLU A 189 -7.44 -12.56 -19.85
N VAL A 190 -8.15 -12.82 -18.74
CA VAL A 190 -9.34 -13.68 -18.75
C VAL A 190 -10.49 -13.04 -19.53
N MET A 191 -10.63 -11.70 -19.51
CA MET A 191 -11.58 -11.01 -20.40
C MET A 191 -11.28 -11.30 -21.87
N GLN A 192 -10.01 -11.22 -22.27
CA GLN A 192 -9.61 -11.55 -23.66
C GLN A 192 -9.90 -13.02 -24.00
N GLU A 193 -9.60 -13.97 -23.10
CA GLU A 193 -9.93 -15.39 -23.27
C GLU A 193 -11.45 -15.62 -23.45
N MET A 194 -12.29 -14.80 -22.79
CA MET A 194 -13.76 -14.89 -22.85
C MET A 194 -14.36 -14.03 -23.97
N GLY A 195 -13.57 -13.30 -24.76
CA GLY A 195 -14.04 -12.40 -25.81
C GLY A 195 -14.77 -11.15 -25.28
N ILE A 196 -14.49 -10.74 -24.04
CA ILE A 196 -15.08 -9.55 -23.40
C ILE A 196 -14.18 -8.35 -23.70
N ASP A 197 -14.74 -7.32 -24.31
CA ASP A 197 -14.12 -6.00 -24.42
C ASP A 197 -14.50 -5.15 -23.19
N PRO A 198 -13.56 -4.82 -22.29
CA PRO A 198 -13.89 -4.09 -21.07
C PRO A 198 -14.55 -2.72 -21.32
N ARG A 199 -14.20 -2.05 -22.43
CA ARG A 199 -14.77 -0.72 -22.77
C ARG A 199 -16.19 -0.79 -23.32
N ARG A 200 -16.52 -1.88 -24.02
CA ARG A 200 -17.83 -2.03 -24.68
C ARG A 200 -18.81 -2.84 -23.82
N ASP A 201 -18.31 -3.91 -23.17
CA ASP A 201 -19.14 -4.94 -22.57
C ASP A 201 -19.29 -4.77 -21.04
N THR A 202 -18.66 -3.72 -20.46
CA THR A 202 -18.78 -3.40 -19.04
C THR A 202 -19.11 -1.92 -18.80
N LYS A 203 -19.51 -1.58 -17.56
CA LYS A 203 -19.69 -0.19 -17.10
C LYS A 203 -18.54 0.27 -16.21
N LEU A 204 -17.46 -0.51 -16.16
CA LEU A 204 -16.32 -0.23 -15.31
C LEU A 204 -15.63 1.06 -15.77
N ARG A 205 -15.43 2.01 -14.86
CA ARG A 205 -14.77 3.29 -15.14
C ARG A 205 -13.71 3.67 -14.12
N THR A 206 -13.78 3.09 -12.92
CA THR A 206 -12.85 3.41 -11.82
C THR A 206 -12.28 2.11 -11.27
N LEU A 207 -10.96 2.09 -11.13
CA LEU A 207 -10.24 1.02 -10.46
C LEU A 207 -9.49 1.59 -9.26
N ILE A 208 -9.60 0.94 -8.12
CA ILE A 208 -8.78 1.21 -6.95
C ILE A 208 -7.72 0.12 -6.87
N ILE A 209 -6.45 0.51 -6.91
CA ILE A 209 -5.32 -0.42 -6.83
C ILE A 209 -4.47 -0.13 -5.59
N GLY A 210 -3.85 -1.15 -5.03
CA GLY A 210 -2.99 -1.03 -3.86
C GLY A 210 -2.62 -2.39 -3.28
N ALA A 211 -2.10 -2.39 -2.07
CA ALA A 211 -1.62 -3.56 -1.35
C ALA A 211 -0.41 -4.29 -1.96
N GLU A 212 -0.01 -3.94 -3.17
CA GLU A 212 1.23 -4.35 -3.84
C GLU A 212 1.99 -3.10 -4.28
N PRO A 213 3.33 -3.07 -4.18
CA PRO A 213 4.13 -2.07 -4.89
C PRO A 213 3.85 -2.15 -6.39
N HIS A 214 3.76 -1.01 -7.04
CA HIS A 214 3.58 -0.94 -8.49
C HIS A 214 4.11 0.40 -9.02
N SER A 215 4.64 0.37 -10.22
CA SER A 215 5.14 1.56 -10.90
C SER A 215 4.02 2.37 -11.56
N GLU A 216 4.34 3.60 -11.95
CA GLU A 216 3.43 4.44 -12.74
C GLU A 216 3.15 3.82 -14.11
N GLU A 217 4.14 3.16 -14.71
CA GLU A 217 4.03 2.44 -15.97
C GLU A 217 3.02 1.30 -15.86
N GLN A 218 3.06 0.54 -14.76
CA GLN A 218 2.10 -0.53 -14.51
C GLN A 218 0.68 0.02 -14.36
N ARG A 219 0.51 1.12 -13.62
CA ARG A 219 -0.81 1.78 -13.47
C ARG A 219 -1.37 2.20 -14.83
N ARG A 220 -0.57 2.89 -15.66
CA ARG A 220 -0.98 3.32 -17.01
C ARG A 220 -1.33 2.14 -17.90
N ARG A 221 -0.53 1.08 -17.85
CA ARG A 221 -0.80 -0.15 -18.61
C ARG A 221 -2.14 -0.79 -18.21
N ILE A 222 -2.46 -0.83 -16.90
CA ILE A 222 -3.75 -1.33 -16.40
C ILE A 222 -4.90 -0.42 -16.87
N GLU A 223 -4.73 0.91 -16.81
CA GLU A 223 -5.73 1.86 -17.32
C GLU A 223 -6.02 1.65 -18.81
N ASP A 224 -4.98 1.47 -19.60
CA ASP A 224 -5.10 1.23 -21.05
C ASP A 224 -5.77 -0.10 -21.36
N MET A 225 -5.40 -1.17 -20.66
CA MET A 225 -5.99 -2.49 -20.84
C MET A 225 -7.48 -2.51 -20.50
N LEU A 226 -7.87 -1.95 -19.36
CA LEU A 226 -9.24 -2.03 -18.86
C LEU A 226 -10.14 -0.85 -19.29
N GLY A 227 -9.57 0.23 -19.83
CA GLY A 227 -10.32 1.42 -20.20
C GLY A 227 -10.85 2.21 -19.01
N VAL A 228 -10.14 2.22 -17.89
CA VAL A 228 -10.54 2.82 -16.62
C VAL A 228 -9.57 3.91 -16.17
N LYS A 229 -9.94 4.67 -15.14
CA LYS A 229 -8.99 5.43 -14.31
C LYS A 229 -8.64 4.60 -13.08
N ALA A 230 -7.34 4.41 -12.83
CA ALA A 230 -6.83 3.64 -11.70
C ALA A 230 -6.20 4.58 -10.66
N TYR A 231 -6.67 4.49 -9.42
CA TYR A 231 -6.20 5.30 -8.31
C TYR A 231 -5.47 4.45 -7.29
N ASN A 232 -4.29 4.91 -6.89
CA ASN A 232 -3.47 4.23 -5.91
C ASN A 232 -4.01 4.44 -4.49
N SER A 233 -4.01 3.37 -3.71
CA SER A 233 -4.38 3.38 -2.30
C SER A 233 -3.28 2.76 -1.45
N PHE A 234 -2.91 3.43 -0.38
CA PHE A 234 -1.98 2.93 0.61
C PHE A 234 -2.69 2.65 1.92
N GLY A 235 -2.35 1.54 2.53
CA GLY A 235 -2.83 1.16 3.85
C GLY A 235 -2.13 -0.09 4.35
N MET A 236 -2.22 -0.29 5.65
CA MET A 236 -1.65 -1.44 6.33
C MET A 236 -2.51 -1.80 7.54
N SER A 237 -2.51 -3.09 7.92
CA SER A 237 -3.38 -3.58 8.99
C SER A 237 -3.17 -2.83 10.30
N GLU A 238 -1.92 -2.49 10.61
CA GLU A 238 -1.53 -1.77 11.81
C GLU A 238 -2.14 -0.35 11.88
N MET A 239 -2.47 0.23 10.71
CA MET A 239 -3.10 1.56 10.58
C MET A 239 -4.58 1.49 10.19
N CYS A 240 -5.29 0.43 10.53
CA CYS A 240 -6.67 0.13 10.13
C CYS A 240 -6.85 -0.25 8.63
N GLY A 241 -5.79 -0.65 7.92
CA GLY A 241 -5.92 -1.14 6.54
C GLY A 241 -6.06 -0.04 5.50
N PRO A 242 -6.92 -0.18 4.45
CA PRO A 242 -7.06 0.83 3.42
C PRO A 242 -7.63 2.13 3.99
N GLY A 243 -7.32 3.25 3.33
CA GLY A 243 -7.80 4.57 3.73
C GLY A 243 -6.80 5.39 4.54
N VAL A 244 -5.54 4.94 4.67
CA VAL A 244 -4.45 5.73 5.30
C VAL A 244 -4.04 6.87 4.38
N ALA A 245 -3.67 6.55 3.14
CA ALA A 245 -3.36 7.54 2.11
C ALA A 245 -3.92 7.10 0.75
N PHE A 246 -4.33 8.07 -0.06
CA PHE A 246 -5.06 7.78 -1.28
C PHE A 246 -4.85 8.87 -2.34
N GLU A 247 -4.73 8.48 -3.61
CA GLU A 247 -4.72 9.45 -4.72
C GLU A 247 -6.06 10.17 -4.86
N CYS A 248 -6.01 11.45 -5.21
CA CYS A 248 -7.17 12.19 -5.70
C CYS A 248 -7.26 12.11 -7.23
N GLN A 249 -8.21 12.83 -7.84
CA GLN A 249 -8.41 12.84 -9.29
C GLN A 249 -7.19 13.36 -10.08
N GLU A 250 -6.30 14.13 -9.42
CA GLU A 250 -5.06 14.65 -10.04
C GLU A 250 -3.98 13.56 -10.22
N GLN A 251 -4.11 12.41 -9.56
CA GLN A 251 -3.16 11.29 -9.61
C GLN A 251 -1.69 11.71 -9.35
N ASN A 252 -1.51 12.72 -8.49
CA ASN A 252 -0.22 13.29 -8.14
C ASN A 252 0.07 13.14 -6.64
N GLY A 253 0.42 11.92 -6.25
CA GLY A 253 0.67 11.52 -4.87
C GLY A 253 -0.59 11.20 -4.08
N LEU A 254 -0.38 10.54 -2.94
CA LEU A 254 -1.43 10.03 -2.07
C LEU A 254 -1.65 11.01 -0.91
N HIS A 255 -2.80 11.65 -0.83
CA HIS A 255 -3.18 12.45 0.34
C HIS A 255 -3.30 11.53 1.55
N ILE A 256 -2.59 11.85 2.63
CA ILE A 256 -2.74 11.19 3.91
C ILE A 256 -3.67 12.01 4.81
N TRP A 257 -4.58 11.33 5.52
CA TRP A 257 -5.52 12.01 6.40
C TRP A 257 -4.82 12.49 7.68
N GLU A 258 -4.31 13.73 7.67
CA GLU A 258 -3.57 14.29 8.81
C GLU A 258 -4.45 14.62 10.01
N ASP A 259 -5.75 14.55 9.87
CA ASP A 259 -6.69 14.52 10.99
C ASP A 259 -6.76 13.14 11.68
N TYR A 260 -6.20 12.08 11.08
CA TYR A 260 -6.07 10.73 11.64
C TYR A 260 -4.64 10.36 12.00
N TYR A 261 -3.66 10.93 11.29
CA TYR A 261 -2.25 10.53 11.38
C TYR A 261 -1.32 11.73 11.47
N ILE A 262 -0.23 11.58 12.24
CA ILE A 262 0.96 12.41 12.10
C ILE A 262 1.99 11.62 11.32
N VAL A 263 2.62 12.28 10.36
CA VAL A 263 3.58 11.69 9.40
C VAL A 263 4.97 12.21 9.69
N GLU A 264 5.93 11.29 9.83
CA GLU A 264 7.35 11.57 9.83
C GLU A 264 8.00 10.77 8.68
N ILE A 265 9.04 11.32 8.09
CA ILE A 265 9.94 10.59 7.16
C ILE A 265 11.33 10.62 7.80
N ILE A 266 11.89 9.45 8.01
CA ILE A 266 13.18 9.29 8.70
C ILE A 266 14.17 8.53 7.82
N ASP A 267 15.46 8.77 8.05
CA ASP A 267 16.49 7.90 7.54
C ASP A 267 16.42 6.53 8.26
N PRO A 268 16.32 5.40 7.54
CA PRO A 268 16.12 4.09 8.16
C PRO A 268 17.30 3.60 9.02
N ASP A 269 18.51 4.15 8.80
CA ASP A 269 19.75 3.75 9.47
C ASP A 269 20.06 4.64 10.68
N THR A 270 20.00 5.97 10.49
CA THR A 270 20.28 6.94 11.57
C THR A 270 19.07 7.19 12.46
N LEU A 271 17.84 6.92 11.97
CA LEU A 271 16.56 7.17 12.62
C LEU A 271 16.24 8.67 12.81
N GLU A 272 16.98 9.54 12.17
CA GLU A 272 16.76 10.99 12.22
C GLU A 272 15.79 11.42 11.11
N PRO A 273 15.02 12.49 11.30
CA PRO A 273 14.16 13.05 10.26
C PRO A 273 14.99 13.46 9.03
N VAL A 274 14.47 13.15 7.82
CA VAL A 274 15.09 13.62 6.57
C VAL A 274 14.47 14.97 6.15
N PRO A 275 15.19 15.78 5.36
CA PRO A 275 14.65 17.00 4.76
C PRO A 275 13.38 16.75 3.94
N GLU A 276 12.48 17.76 3.88
CA GLU A 276 11.26 17.66 3.08
C GLU A 276 11.58 17.40 1.60
N GLY A 277 10.92 16.44 1.01
CA GLY A 277 11.12 16.01 -0.37
C GLY A 277 12.18 14.91 -0.55
N GLU A 278 12.95 14.58 0.46
CA GLU A 278 13.87 13.44 0.43
C GLU A 278 13.17 12.14 0.78
N VAL A 279 13.69 11.04 0.21
CA VAL A 279 13.16 9.70 0.46
C VAL A 279 13.67 9.15 1.77
N GLY A 280 12.76 8.61 2.58
CA GLY A 280 13.10 7.93 3.84
C GLY A 280 12.00 6.93 4.22
N GLU A 281 12.13 6.34 5.39
CA GLU A 281 11.15 5.43 5.96
C GLU A 281 9.95 6.21 6.51
N LEU A 282 8.76 5.80 6.12
CA LEU A 282 7.50 6.35 6.64
C LEU A 282 7.28 5.91 8.08
N VAL A 283 7.07 6.87 8.96
CA VAL A 283 6.65 6.66 10.35
C VAL A 283 5.29 7.30 10.57
N LEU A 284 4.38 6.58 11.19
CA LEU A 284 3.00 7.02 11.42
C LEU A 284 2.65 6.99 12.90
N THR A 285 2.06 8.08 13.37
CA THR A 285 1.40 8.14 14.68
C THR A 285 -0.10 8.27 14.48
N THR A 286 -0.88 7.33 15.03
CA THR A 286 -2.35 7.41 14.99
C THR A 286 -2.85 8.38 16.07
N ILE A 287 -3.76 9.28 15.72
CA ILE A 287 -4.29 10.30 16.62
C ILE A 287 -5.82 10.30 16.76
N ASN A 288 -6.46 9.27 16.21
CA ASN A 288 -7.92 9.11 16.24
C ASN A 288 -8.37 7.67 16.54
N ARG A 289 -7.54 6.88 17.26
CA ARG A 289 -7.85 5.48 17.60
C ARG A 289 -8.02 5.30 19.10
N GLU A 290 -8.89 4.35 19.48
CA GLU A 290 -9.20 4.03 20.88
C GLU A 290 -8.65 2.68 21.30
N ALA A 291 -8.92 1.60 20.55
CA ALA A 291 -8.57 0.26 21.00
C ALA A 291 -7.06 0.07 21.12
N MET A 292 -6.33 0.51 20.11
CA MET A 292 -4.90 0.26 20.02
C MET A 292 -4.20 1.37 19.22
N PRO A 293 -4.05 2.58 19.78
CA PRO A 293 -3.26 3.63 19.16
C PRO A 293 -1.81 3.19 18.99
N LEU A 294 -1.16 3.65 17.93
CA LEU A 294 0.26 3.41 17.68
C LEU A 294 0.99 4.76 17.61
N LEU A 295 2.01 4.93 18.46
CA LEU A 295 2.86 6.12 18.50
C LEU A 295 4.16 5.83 17.76
N ARG A 296 4.53 6.69 16.80
CA ARG A 296 5.74 6.61 15.98
C ARG A 296 6.00 5.20 15.43
N TYR A 297 5.00 4.63 14.78
CA TYR A 297 5.12 3.28 14.21
C TYR A 297 5.97 3.28 12.95
N ARG A 298 7.07 2.54 12.95
CA ARG A 298 7.94 2.32 11.80
C ARG A 298 7.28 1.36 10.82
N THR A 299 6.89 1.87 9.65
CA THR A 299 6.18 1.07 8.64
C THR A 299 7.12 0.20 7.80
N ARG A 300 8.39 0.58 7.73
CA ARG A 300 9.40 0.07 6.80
C ARG A 300 9.18 0.45 5.34
N ASP A 301 8.07 1.10 5.01
CA ASP A 301 7.81 1.57 3.65
C ASP A 301 8.63 2.83 3.37
N LEU A 302 9.27 2.88 2.20
CA LEU A 302 10.07 4.01 1.75
C LEU A 302 9.27 4.92 0.84
N THR A 303 9.19 6.18 1.21
CA THR A 303 8.50 7.23 0.44
C THR A 303 9.09 8.61 0.80
N ARG A 304 8.47 9.66 0.31
CA ARG A 304 8.73 11.06 0.68
C ARG A 304 7.43 11.85 0.73
N ILE A 305 7.46 12.97 1.40
CA ILE A 305 6.40 13.97 1.31
C ILE A 305 6.62 14.77 0.03
N LEU A 306 5.59 14.85 -0.83
CA LEU A 306 5.64 15.67 -2.02
C LEU A 306 5.47 17.14 -1.65
N PRO A 307 6.35 18.03 -2.14
CA PRO A 307 6.25 19.46 -1.87
C PRO A 307 5.07 20.10 -2.63
N GLY A 308 4.68 21.28 -2.18
CA GLY A 308 3.69 22.11 -2.83
C GLY A 308 2.25 21.65 -2.65
N GLU A 309 1.32 22.48 -3.11
CA GLU A 309 -0.12 22.25 -2.99
C GLU A 309 -0.67 21.34 -4.09
N CYS A 310 -1.79 20.69 -3.81
CA CYS A 310 -2.49 19.90 -4.81
C CYS A 310 -3.61 20.73 -5.45
N PRO A 311 -3.76 20.71 -6.78
CA PRO A 311 -4.87 21.42 -7.47
C PRO A 311 -6.26 21.00 -7.00
N CYS A 312 -6.39 19.83 -6.35
CA CYS A 312 -7.65 19.37 -5.77
C CYS A 312 -8.14 20.22 -4.58
N GLY A 313 -7.31 21.16 -4.07
CA GLY A 313 -7.64 22.08 -2.99
C GLY A 313 -7.57 21.49 -1.57
N ARG A 314 -7.00 20.28 -1.38
CA ARG A 314 -6.68 19.72 -0.07
C ARG A 314 -5.29 20.19 0.38
N HIS A 315 -5.17 20.59 1.64
CA HIS A 315 -3.89 20.95 2.26
C HIS A 315 -3.24 19.83 3.05
N HIS A 316 -3.88 18.67 3.12
CA HIS A 316 -3.27 17.45 3.66
C HIS A 316 -2.02 17.07 2.86
N LYS A 317 -0.96 16.68 3.55
CA LYS A 317 0.29 16.22 2.93
C LYS A 317 0.01 15.10 1.93
N ARG A 318 0.89 15.02 0.93
CA ARG A 318 0.87 13.94 -0.06
C ARG A 318 2.14 13.12 0.05
N LEU A 319 1.96 11.83 0.15
CA LEU A 319 3.07 10.87 0.02
C LEU A 319 3.33 10.61 -1.47
N ASP A 320 4.58 10.50 -1.84
CA ASP A 320 4.95 9.92 -3.14
C ASP A 320 4.56 8.43 -3.15
N ARG A 321 4.61 7.81 -4.30
CA ARG A 321 4.44 6.36 -4.45
C ARG A 321 5.48 5.63 -3.60
N MET A 322 5.09 4.52 -2.98
CA MET A 322 6.03 3.69 -2.22
C MET A 322 7.15 3.20 -3.14
N LYS A 323 8.40 3.47 -2.75
CA LYS A 323 9.61 3.10 -3.50
C LYS A 323 10.05 1.66 -3.22
N GLY A 324 9.51 1.06 -2.19
CA GLY A 324 9.84 -0.27 -1.68
C GLY A 324 9.78 -0.27 -0.16
N ARG A 325 10.37 -1.30 0.43
CA ARG A 325 10.50 -1.42 1.88
C ARG A 325 11.97 -1.46 2.28
N SER A 326 12.31 -0.87 3.42
CA SER A 326 13.71 -0.91 3.93
C SER A 326 14.15 -2.32 4.29
N ASP A 327 13.21 -3.24 4.58
CA ASP A 327 13.46 -4.65 4.87
C ASP A 327 13.35 -5.59 3.65
N ASP A 328 12.92 -5.09 2.48
CA ASP A 328 12.89 -5.82 1.20
C ASP A 328 14.01 -5.37 0.24
N MET A 329 14.89 -4.51 0.71
CA MET A 329 16.02 -4.00 -0.07
C MET A 329 17.03 -5.11 -0.35
N ILE A 330 17.37 -5.30 -1.61
CA ILE A 330 18.39 -6.23 -2.06
C ILE A 330 19.74 -5.52 -2.01
N ILE A 331 20.65 -6.00 -1.18
CA ILE A 331 22.03 -5.55 -1.23
C ILE A 331 22.82 -6.51 -2.12
N LEU A 332 23.32 -6.00 -3.24
CA LEU A 332 24.10 -6.80 -4.19
C LEU A 332 25.36 -6.03 -4.62
N LYS A 333 26.53 -6.59 -4.37
CA LYS A 333 27.84 -5.97 -4.70
C LYS A 333 27.99 -4.54 -4.16
N GLY A 334 27.43 -4.28 -2.95
CA GLY A 334 27.47 -2.97 -2.30
C GLY A 334 26.46 -1.95 -2.84
N VAL A 335 25.55 -2.36 -3.69
CA VAL A 335 24.47 -1.52 -4.23
C VAL A 335 23.13 -1.91 -3.59
N ASN A 336 22.37 -0.90 -3.19
CA ASN A 336 21.00 -1.06 -2.68
C ASN A 336 20.03 -1.05 -3.85
N ILE A 337 19.32 -2.15 -4.06
CA ILE A 337 18.40 -2.36 -5.19
C ILE A 337 17.01 -2.65 -4.66
N PHE A 338 15.99 -1.97 -5.22
CA PHE A 338 14.60 -2.24 -4.92
C PHE A 338 13.92 -2.96 -6.09
N PRO A 339 13.13 -4.02 -5.85
CA PRO A 339 12.42 -4.75 -6.91
C PRO A 339 11.59 -3.86 -7.84
N ILE A 340 11.05 -2.76 -7.32
CA ILE A 340 10.25 -1.80 -8.10
C ILE A 340 11.07 -1.09 -9.20
N GLN A 341 12.38 -0.90 -9.01
CA GLN A 341 13.25 -0.32 -10.02
C GLN A 341 13.36 -1.26 -11.24
N ILE A 342 13.49 -2.55 -10.96
CA ILE A 342 13.50 -3.59 -12.00
C ILE A 342 12.17 -3.64 -12.74
N GLU A 343 11.05 -3.63 -12.00
CA GLU A 343 9.70 -3.61 -12.58
C GLU A 343 9.50 -2.42 -13.53
N THR A 344 9.90 -1.24 -13.08
CA THR A 344 9.77 0.00 -13.86
C THR A 344 10.45 -0.11 -15.23
N ILE A 345 11.63 -0.72 -15.29
CA ILE A 345 12.34 -0.93 -16.56
C ILE A 345 11.65 -2.01 -17.40
N LEU A 346 11.30 -3.16 -16.82
CA LEU A 346 10.68 -4.26 -17.57
C LEU A 346 9.38 -3.82 -18.23
N LEU A 347 8.54 -3.05 -17.56
CA LEU A 347 7.22 -2.64 -18.04
C LEU A 347 7.26 -1.55 -19.13
N GLN A 348 8.43 -0.97 -19.44
CA GLN A 348 8.60 -0.09 -20.61
C GLN A 348 8.59 -0.87 -21.92
N PHE A 349 8.88 -2.18 -21.87
CA PHE A 349 8.92 -3.03 -23.06
C PHE A 349 7.53 -3.66 -23.33
N LYS A 350 6.94 -3.34 -24.49
CA LYS A 350 5.63 -3.88 -24.91
C LYS A 350 5.67 -5.38 -25.19
N GLU A 351 6.84 -5.91 -25.47
CA GLU A 351 7.11 -7.31 -25.71
C GLU A 351 7.04 -8.17 -24.44
N LEU A 352 7.10 -7.56 -23.26
CA LEU A 352 7.09 -8.25 -21.97
C LEU A 352 5.69 -8.29 -21.35
N GLY A 353 5.42 -9.39 -20.66
CA GLY A 353 4.31 -9.52 -19.73
C GLY A 353 4.54 -8.71 -18.45
N SER A 354 3.62 -8.83 -17.49
CA SER A 354 3.74 -8.21 -16.16
C SER A 354 4.30 -9.16 -15.10
N ASP A 355 4.53 -10.43 -15.46
CA ASP A 355 5.06 -11.44 -14.54
C ASP A 355 6.57 -11.56 -14.69
N TYR A 356 7.27 -11.37 -13.57
CA TYR A 356 8.73 -11.48 -13.48
C TYR A 356 9.13 -12.05 -12.11
N LEU A 357 10.35 -12.61 -12.05
CA LEU A 357 10.95 -13.14 -10.83
C LEU A 357 12.42 -12.76 -10.78
N ILE A 358 12.84 -12.21 -9.63
CA ILE A 358 14.23 -11.91 -9.32
C ILE A 358 14.75 -13.05 -8.45
N THR A 359 15.78 -13.74 -8.90
CA THR A 359 16.48 -14.78 -8.12
C THR A 359 17.87 -14.29 -7.76
N LEU A 360 18.22 -14.38 -6.48
CA LEU A 360 19.55 -14.08 -5.95
C LEU A 360 20.22 -15.39 -5.55
N GLU A 361 21.44 -15.62 -6.03
CA GLU A 361 22.21 -16.83 -5.76
C GLU A 361 23.67 -16.47 -5.51
N THR A 362 24.35 -17.24 -4.68
CA THR A 362 25.81 -17.13 -4.52
C THR A 362 26.47 -18.20 -5.41
N ALA A 363 27.13 -17.76 -6.48
CA ALA A 363 27.90 -18.60 -7.39
C ALA A 363 29.42 -18.33 -7.23
N GLU A 364 30.20 -19.35 -6.98
CA GLU A 364 31.68 -19.27 -6.89
C GLU A 364 32.19 -18.10 -6.01
N SER A 365 31.51 -17.84 -4.88
CA SER A 365 31.82 -16.75 -3.93
C SER A 365 31.38 -15.35 -4.39
N ASN A 366 30.59 -15.24 -5.47
CA ASN A 366 30.01 -13.98 -5.90
C ASN A 366 28.49 -14.07 -5.90
N ASP A 367 27.83 -13.02 -5.42
CA ASP A 367 26.39 -12.91 -5.50
C ASP A 367 25.97 -12.49 -6.91
N GLU A 368 25.04 -13.24 -7.49
CA GLU A 368 24.46 -13.01 -8.81
C GLU A 368 22.97 -12.76 -8.74
N MET A 369 22.47 -11.94 -9.65
CA MET A 369 21.05 -11.67 -9.83
C MET A 369 20.60 -12.19 -11.19
N THR A 370 19.57 -13.02 -11.20
CA THR A 370 18.83 -13.42 -12.40
C THR A 370 17.46 -12.75 -12.37
N VAL A 371 17.09 -12.11 -13.48
CA VAL A 371 15.76 -11.53 -13.70
C VAL A 371 15.08 -12.35 -14.80
N GLU A 372 14.11 -13.17 -14.44
CA GLU A 372 13.26 -13.91 -15.36
C GLU A 372 11.99 -13.11 -15.62
N VAL A 373 11.59 -12.93 -16.87
CA VAL A 373 10.40 -12.17 -17.25
C VAL A 373 9.64 -12.88 -18.36
N GLU A 374 8.31 -12.93 -18.21
CA GLU A 374 7.43 -13.55 -19.22
C GLU A 374 7.29 -12.66 -20.45
N LEU A 375 7.29 -13.30 -21.62
CA LEU A 375 6.96 -12.66 -22.90
C LEU A 375 5.45 -12.39 -22.98
N SER A 376 5.06 -11.30 -23.64
CA SER A 376 3.66 -11.04 -23.99
C SER A 376 3.18 -11.99 -25.11
N GLN A 377 1.85 -12.15 -25.26
CA GLN A 377 1.27 -13.01 -26.30
C GLN A 377 1.58 -12.58 -27.75
N LEU A 378 2.01 -11.33 -27.92
CA LEU A 378 2.27 -10.75 -29.26
C LEU A 378 3.68 -11.04 -29.80
N PHE A 379 4.47 -11.86 -29.11
CA PHE A 379 5.86 -12.09 -29.47
C PHE A 379 6.02 -13.34 -30.36
N THR A 380 6.74 -13.22 -31.49
CA THR A 380 7.05 -14.29 -32.43
C THR A 380 8.45 -14.88 -32.19
N ASP A 381 8.67 -16.15 -32.58
CA ASP A 381 9.89 -16.96 -32.35
C ASP A 381 11.14 -16.49 -33.11
N ASP A 382 11.37 -15.19 -33.24
CA ASP A 382 12.60 -14.65 -33.86
C ASP A 382 13.74 -14.60 -32.83
N TYR A 383 14.65 -15.55 -32.89
CA TYR A 383 15.81 -15.65 -31.97
C TYR A 383 16.70 -14.39 -31.99
N GLY A 384 16.90 -13.77 -33.15
CA GLY A 384 17.70 -12.55 -33.27
C GLY A 384 17.08 -11.39 -32.52
N ARG A 385 15.76 -11.26 -32.63
CA ARG A 385 14.99 -10.22 -31.93
C ARG A 385 14.95 -10.44 -30.41
N LEU A 386 14.81 -11.71 -29.97
CA LEU A 386 14.89 -12.06 -28.55
C LEU A 386 16.25 -11.72 -27.94
N GLN A 387 17.34 -12.01 -28.67
CA GLN A 387 18.68 -11.63 -28.20
C GLN A 387 18.86 -10.12 -28.12
N ALA A 388 18.37 -9.36 -29.10
CA ALA A 388 18.45 -7.91 -29.11
C ALA A 388 17.64 -7.33 -27.92
N LEU A 389 16.44 -7.84 -27.70
CA LEU A 389 15.59 -7.45 -26.57
C LEU A 389 16.28 -7.75 -25.22
N THR A 390 16.83 -8.95 -25.04
CA THR A 390 17.57 -9.32 -23.83
C THR A 390 18.73 -8.39 -23.54
N ARG A 391 19.52 -8.02 -24.57
CA ARG A 391 20.64 -7.09 -24.43
C ARG A 391 20.17 -5.69 -24.02
N GLU A 392 19.11 -5.21 -24.62
CA GLU A 392 18.56 -3.88 -24.32
C GLU A 392 18.01 -3.80 -22.90
N ILE A 393 17.23 -4.81 -22.47
CA ILE A 393 16.74 -4.91 -21.09
C ILE A 393 17.93 -4.95 -20.11
N THR A 394 18.93 -5.80 -20.39
CA THR A 394 20.12 -5.91 -19.51
C THR A 394 20.85 -4.57 -19.40
N ARG A 395 20.97 -3.83 -20.51
CA ARG A 395 21.60 -2.52 -20.53
C ARG A 395 20.83 -1.52 -19.66
N GLN A 396 19.50 -1.41 -19.87
CA GLN A 396 18.69 -0.46 -19.11
C GLN A 396 18.61 -0.82 -17.63
N LEU A 397 18.52 -2.10 -17.27
CA LEU A 397 18.60 -2.53 -15.89
C LEU A 397 19.94 -2.15 -15.26
N LYS A 398 21.07 -2.39 -15.97
CA LYS A 398 22.38 -2.00 -15.49
C LYS A 398 22.49 -0.49 -15.24
N ASP A 399 21.94 0.32 -16.13
CA ASP A 399 21.96 1.77 -16.03
C ASP A 399 21.15 2.24 -14.80
N GLU A 400 20.02 1.57 -14.48
CA GLU A 400 19.15 1.90 -13.36
C GLU A 400 19.67 1.37 -12.01
N ILE A 401 20.02 0.09 -11.93
CA ILE A 401 20.37 -0.56 -10.66
C ILE A 401 21.88 -0.69 -10.45
N LEU A 402 22.72 -0.17 -11.35
CA LEU A 402 24.19 -0.14 -11.29
C LEU A 402 24.84 -1.53 -11.17
N VAL A 403 24.07 -2.60 -11.32
CA VAL A 403 24.54 -4.00 -11.36
C VAL A 403 24.02 -4.64 -12.64
N THR A 404 24.82 -5.51 -13.24
CA THR A 404 24.42 -6.23 -14.46
C THR A 404 23.71 -7.53 -14.06
N PRO A 405 22.38 -7.64 -14.18
CA PRO A 405 21.68 -8.88 -13.93
C PRO A 405 21.77 -9.82 -15.13
N ARG A 406 21.57 -11.11 -14.90
CA ARG A 406 21.32 -12.08 -15.94
C ARG A 406 19.84 -12.05 -16.31
N VAL A 407 19.49 -11.56 -17.49
CA VAL A 407 18.10 -11.50 -17.96
C VAL A 407 17.74 -12.77 -18.72
N LYS A 408 16.61 -13.39 -18.39
CA LYS A 408 16.03 -14.55 -19.08
C LYS A 408 14.59 -14.23 -19.51
N LEU A 409 14.34 -14.29 -20.80
CA LEU A 409 12.99 -14.22 -21.36
C LEU A 409 12.37 -15.62 -21.31
N VAL A 410 11.21 -15.75 -20.71
CA VAL A 410 10.50 -17.04 -20.57
C VAL A 410 9.13 -16.97 -21.23
N PRO A 411 8.58 -18.12 -21.70
CA PRO A 411 7.25 -18.16 -22.28
C PRO A 411 6.18 -17.68 -21.28
N LYS A 412 5.09 -17.15 -21.80
CA LYS A 412 3.92 -16.77 -20.97
C LYS A 412 3.41 -17.96 -20.16
N GLY A 413 3.20 -17.77 -18.86
CA GLY A 413 2.75 -18.79 -17.91
C GLY A 413 3.85 -19.72 -17.41
N ALA A 414 5.13 -19.44 -17.68
CA ALA A 414 6.25 -20.22 -17.19
C ALA A 414 6.62 -19.93 -15.73
N LEU A 415 6.31 -18.72 -15.25
CA LEU A 415 6.60 -18.33 -13.88
C LEU A 415 5.49 -18.78 -12.90
N PRO A 416 5.84 -19.09 -11.64
CA PRO A 416 4.87 -19.46 -10.62
C PRO A 416 3.86 -18.35 -10.41
N LYS A 417 2.57 -18.68 -10.41
CA LYS A 417 1.49 -17.73 -10.09
C LYS A 417 1.10 -17.88 -8.63
N SER A 418 1.09 -16.77 -7.89
CA SER A 418 0.62 -16.74 -6.52
C SER A 418 -0.89 -16.46 -6.46
N GLU A 419 -1.60 -17.13 -5.55
CA GLU A 419 -3.04 -16.87 -5.29
C GLU A 419 -3.30 -15.61 -4.45
N GLY A 420 -2.25 -14.82 -4.16
CA GLY A 420 -2.29 -13.59 -3.36
C GLY A 420 -1.32 -12.56 -3.90
N LYS A 421 -0.63 -11.84 -3.01
CA LYS A 421 0.43 -10.91 -3.41
C LYS A 421 1.51 -11.61 -4.22
N ALA A 422 1.95 -11.00 -5.31
CA ALA A 422 3.00 -11.55 -6.15
C ALA A 422 4.32 -11.63 -5.36
N VAL A 423 4.95 -12.82 -5.37
CA VAL A 423 6.31 -13.02 -4.85
C VAL A 423 7.28 -12.70 -5.98
N ARG A 424 7.97 -11.58 -5.89
CA ARG A 424 8.85 -11.05 -6.95
C ARG A 424 10.33 -11.35 -6.70
N VAL A 425 10.70 -11.74 -5.48
CA VAL A 425 12.10 -11.99 -5.11
C VAL A 425 12.23 -13.35 -4.44
N LYS A 426 13.20 -14.11 -4.89
CA LYS A 426 13.64 -15.38 -4.30
C LYS A 426 15.12 -15.25 -3.94
N ASP A 427 15.42 -15.06 -2.68
CA ASP A 427 16.80 -14.98 -2.20
C ASP A 427 17.26 -16.40 -1.76
N LEU A 428 18.23 -16.93 -2.47
CA LEU A 428 18.83 -18.25 -2.24
C LEU A 428 20.27 -18.13 -1.72
N ARG A 429 20.74 -16.91 -1.43
CA ARG A 429 22.09 -16.69 -0.88
C ARG A 429 22.18 -17.30 0.52
N LYS A 430 23.33 -17.87 0.83
CA LYS A 430 23.63 -18.49 2.12
C LYS A 430 24.30 -17.51 3.07
#